data_68fc4334c2d255c54266a9ff1cab91ee
#
_entry.id   68fc4334c2d255c54266a9ff1cab91ee
#
_cell.length_a   1.000
_cell.length_b   1.000
_cell.length_c   1.000
_cell.angle_alpha   90.00
_cell.angle_beta   90.00
_cell.angle_gamma   90.00
#
_symmetry.space_group_name_H-M   'P 1'
#
loop_
_entity.id
_entity.type
_entity.pdbx_description
1 polymer ?
#
loop_
_entity_poly.entity_id
_entity_poly.type
_entity_poly.pdbx_seq_one_letter_code
_entity_poly.pdbx_strand_id
1 'polypeptide(L)'
;MGGIILTSPGYLELLRSNKTFARLWGSNMILYIGDWFTVLAMFLLAGDATDNSPLAIAGVLAVRSFTFAPLEPITGMLADRYPRKYLMIIANLFSFVILISFILTGILDNLFSVYALTVLLVVGRAIYDPAGTAYLPTICSEEELLTANALISGGWSASMGIGAGLAGFVISDTVGKQA
;
A
#
# COMPACT_ATOMS: atom_id res chain seq x y z
N MET A 1 -40.84 15.82 -10.29
CA MET A 1 -39.54 15.58 -9.64
C MET A 1 -38.64 14.90 -10.67
N GLY A 2 -37.87 15.67 -11.42
CA GLY A 2 -36.88 15.15 -12.38
C GLY A 2 -35.66 14.73 -11.62
N GLY A 3 -35.41 13.42 -11.44
CA GLY A 3 -34.16 12.93 -10.92
C GLY A 3 -33.05 13.32 -11.89
N ILE A 4 -32.07 14.09 -11.38
CA ILE A 4 -30.83 14.34 -12.11
C ILE A 4 -30.14 12.97 -12.17
N ILE A 5 -30.12 12.34 -13.32
CA ILE A 5 -29.30 11.17 -13.58
C ILE A 5 -27.87 11.70 -13.67
N LEU A 6 -27.13 11.65 -12.56
CA LEU A 6 -25.70 11.93 -12.54
C LEU A 6 -25.02 10.82 -13.34
N THR A 7 -24.65 11.12 -14.57
CA THR A 7 -23.87 10.20 -15.40
C THR A 7 -22.42 10.29 -15.00
N SER A 8 -21.93 9.29 -14.25
CA SER A 8 -20.51 9.19 -13.88
C SER A 8 -19.65 9.10 -15.15
N PRO A 9 -18.52 9.82 -15.22
CA PRO A 9 -17.60 9.75 -16.35
C PRO A 9 -17.01 8.34 -16.50
N GLY A 10 -16.65 7.96 -17.73
CA GLY A 10 -15.93 6.72 -17.99
C GLY A 10 -14.52 6.74 -17.38
N TYR A 11 -13.93 5.56 -17.13
CA TYR A 11 -12.60 5.43 -16.50
C TYR A 11 -11.51 6.22 -17.23
N LEU A 12 -11.42 6.09 -18.56
CA LEU A 12 -10.43 6.80 -19.36
C LEU A 12 -10.75 8.30 -19.47
N GLU A 13 -12.00 8.65 -19.44
CA GLU A 13 -12.46 10.04 -19.47
C GLU A 13 -12.02 10.76 -18.21
N LEU A 14 -12.24 10.16 -17.03
CA LEU A 14 -11.79 10.71 -15.74
C LEU A 14 -10.27 10.90 -15.69
N LEU A 15 -9.49 9.92 -16.13
CA LEU A 15 -8.03 10.01 -16.16
C LEU A 15 -7.52 11.08 -17.14
N ARG A 16 -8.28 11.41 -18.18
CA ARG A 16 -7.90 12.45 -19.15
C ARG A 16 -8.34 13.84 -18.72
N SER A 17 -9.53 13.97 -18.13
CA SER A 17 -10.12 15.25 -17.71
C SER A 17 -9.49 15.74 -16.38
N ASN A 18 -9.38 14.88 -15.39
CA ASN A 18 -8.88 15.23 -14.06
C ASN A 18 -7.40 14.82 -13.86
N LYS A 19 -6.49 15.73 -14.24
CA LYS A 19 -5.03 15.49 -14.15
C LYS A 19 -4.53 15.29 -12.72
N THR A 20 -5.18 15.90 -11.72
CA THR A 20 -4.82 15.75 -10.32
C THR A 20 -5.15 14.34 -9.85
N PHE A 21 -6.33 13.85 -10.17
CA PHE A 21 -6.72 12.48 -9.90
C PHE A 21 -5.83 11.47 -10.64
N ALA A 22 -5.55 11.69 -11.91
CA ALA A 22 -4.69 10.81 -12.69
C ALA A 22 -3.29 10.64 -12.10
N ARG A 23 -2.68 11.74 -11.58
CA ARG A 23 -1.39 11.69 -10.89
C ARG A 23 -1.48 10.92 -9.56
N LEU A 24 -2.54 11.17 -8.77
CA LEU A 24 -2.78 10.43 -7.52
C LEU A 24 -2.94 8.94 -7.80
N TRP A 25 -3.78 8.59 -8.77
CA TRP A 25 -4.04 7.20 -9.15
C TRP A 25 -2.76 6.50 -9.64
N GLY A 26 -1.98 7.14 -10.52
CA GLY A 26 -0.70 6.60 -10.99
C GLY A 26 0.31 6.38 -9.85
N SER A 27 0.39 7.32 -8.90
CA SER A 27 1.22 7.18 -7.69
C SER A 27 0.75 6.00 -6.84
N ASN A 28 -0.57 5.83 -6.66
CA ASN A 28 -1.14 4.72 -5.92
C ASN A 28 -0.82 3.37 -6.57
N MET A 29 -0.83 3.28 -7.91
CA MET A 29 -0.46 2.04 -8.61
C MET A 29 0.95 1.58 -8.24
N ILE A 30 1.92 2.50 -8.34
CA ILE A 30 3.32 2.21 -7.99
C ILE A 30 3.41 1.78 -6.51
N LEU A 31 2.72 2.49 -5.63
CA LEU A 31 2.73 2.24 -4.19
C LEU A 31 2.11 0.89 -3.84
N TYR A 32 0.98 0.53 -4.45
CA TYR A 32 0.30 -0.74 -4.22
C TYR A 32 1.11 -1.94 -4.73
N ILE A 33 1.73 -1.82 -5.91
CA ILE A 33 2.63 -2.86 -6.44
C ILE A 33 3.82 -3.06 -5.49
N GLY A 34 4.43 -1.96 -5.02
CA GLY A 34 5.54 -1.99 -4.06
C GLY A 34 5.13 -2.57 -2.70
N ASP A 35 3.93 -2.27 -2.21
CA ASP A 35 3.41 -2.83 -0.94
C ASP A 35 3.25 -4.36 -1.04
N TRP A 36 2.63 -4.86 -2.11
CA TRP A 36 2.47 -6.31 -2.32
C TRP A 36 3.81 -7.01 -2.52
N PHE A 37 4.73 -6.41 -3.28
CA PHE A 37 6.08 -6.94 -3.43
C PHE A 37 6.80 -7.03 -2.07
N THR A 38 6.67 -5.99 -1.24
CA THR A 38 7.26 -5.95 0.10
C THR A 38 6.65 -7.01 1.03
N VAL A 39 5.32 -7.21 1.01
CA VAL A 39 4.66 -8.28 1.80
C VAL A 39 5.25 -9.66 1.47
N LEU A 40 5.43 -9.94 0.19
CA LEU A 40 5.98 -11.23 -0.25
C LEU A 40 7.47 -11.36 0.10
N ALA A 41 8.23 -10.27 0.01
CA ALA A 41 9.61 -10.25 0.50
C ALA A 41 9.69 -10.53 2.01
N MET A 42 8.77 -9.97 2.82
CA MET A 42 8.69 -10.27 4.26
C MET A 42 8.35 -11.74 4.53
N PHE A 43 7.51 -12.38 3.72
CA PHE A 43 7.24 -13.82 3.84
C PHE A 43 8.50 -14.66 3.61
N LEU A 44 9.28 -14.32 2.57
CA LEU A 44 10.54 -15.02 2.29
C LEU A 44 11.54 -14.83 3.42
N LEU A 45 11.77 -13.59 3.84
CA LEU A 45 12.71 -13.29 4.92
C LEU A 45 12.30 -13.96 6.26
N ALA A 46 11.00 -14.02 6.56
CA ALA A 46 10.51 -14.74 7.73
C ALA A 46 10.70 -16.27 7.60
N GLY A 47 10.53 -16.81 6.41
CA GLY A 47 10.84 -18.21 6.09
C GLY A 47 12.32 -18.51 6.27
N ASP A 48 13.20 -17.74 5.63
CA ASP A 48 14.64 -17.90 5.70
C ASP A 48 15.18 -17.80 7.13
N ALA A 49 14.64 -16.85 7.92
CA ALA A 49 15.03 -16.66 9.33
C ALA A 49 14.56 -17.78 10.29
N THR A 50 13.72 -18.73 9.83
CA THR A 50 13.04 -19.72 10.70
C THR A 50 12.94 -21.11 10.11
N ASP A 51 13.82 -21.50 9.19
CA ASP A 51 13.78 -22.78 8.49
C ASP A 51 12.39 -23.09 7.87
N ASN A 52 11.80 -22.06 7.25
CA ASN A 52 10.47 -22.12 6.61
C ASN A 52 9.30 -22.43 7.57
N SER A 53 9.36 -21.93 8.81
CA SER A 53 8.26 -22.08 9.76
C SER A 53 6.96 -21.43 9.24
N PRO A 54 5.87 -22.21 9.03
CA PRO A 54 4.59 -21.64 8.58
C PRO A 54 4.02 -20.62 9.56
N LEU A 55 4.28 -20.78 10.86
CA LEU A 55 3.83 -19.86 11.90
C LEU A 55 4.54 -18.49 11.79
N ALA A 56 5.83 -18.48 11.50
CA ALA A 56 6.59 -17.25 11.31
C ALA A 56 6.14 -16.50 10.05
N ILE A 57 5.90 -17.21 8.95
CA ILE A 57 5.39 -16.63 7.71
C ILE A 57 3.97 -16.04 7.93
N ALA A 58 3.06 -16.81 8.55
CA ALA A 58 1.72 -16.32 8.88
C ALA A 58 1.76 -15.17 9.89
N GLY A 59 2.76 -15.14 10.77
CA GLY A 59 3.01 -14.09 11.74
C GLY A 59 3.20 -12.71 11.10
N VAL A 60 3.75 -12.62 9.90
CA VAL A 60 3.87 -11.36 9.15
C VAL A 60 2.49 -10.73 8.92
N LEU A 61 1.48 -11.52 8.49
CA LEU A 61 0.11 -11.02 8.31
C LEU A 61 -0.54 -10.66 9.65
N ALA A 62 -0.32 -11.47 10.67
CA ALA A 62 -0.83 -11.18 12.01
C ALA A 62 -0.26 -9.87 12.54
N VAL A 63 1.06 -9.67 12.50
CA VAL A 63 1.74 -8.42 12.90
C VAL A 63 1.20 -7.25 12.10
N ARG A 64 1.03 -7.39 10.78
CA ARG A 64 0.46 -6.36 9.91
C ARG A 64 -0.95 -5.95 10.37
N SER A 65 -1.83 -6.94 10.58
CA SER A 65 -3.23 -6.70 10.96
C SER A 65 -3.36 -6.10 12.37
N PHE A 66 -2.64 -6.67 13.34
CA PHE A 66 -2.66 -6.19 14.73
C PHE A 66 -2.00 -4.81 14.91
N THR A 67 -1.10 -4.42 14.01
CA THR A 67 -0.54 -3.07 13.99
C THR A 67 -1.51 -2.08 13.35
N PHE A 68 -2.13 -2.46 12.23
CA PHE A 68 -3.00 -1.56 11.46
C PHE A 68 -4.28 -1.21 12.23
N ALA A 69 -4.98 -2.20 12.77
CA ALA A 69 -6.31 -2.03 13.37
C ALA A 69 -6.37 -0.98 14.50
N PRO A 70 -5.46 -0.94 15.48
CA PRO A 70 -5.50 0.09 16.53
C PRO A 70 -5.02 1.48 16.04
N LEU A 71 -4.25 1.54 14.96
CA LEU A 71 -3.77 2.81 14.42
C LEU A 71 -4.83 3.54 13.58
N GLU A 72 -5.73 2.81 12.92
CA GLU A 72 -6.71 3.36 11.98
C GLU A 72 -7.57 4.50 12.59
N PRO A 73 -8.16 4.37 13.80
CA PRO A 73 -8.91 5.48 14.40
C PRO A 73 -8.02 6.69 14.73
N ILE A 74 -6.77 6.46 15.14
CA ILE A 74 -5.82 7.53 15.49
C ILE A 74 -5.41 8.30 14.25
N THR A 75 -5.08 7.61 13.20
CA THR A 75 -4.63 8.21 11.93
C THR A 75 -5.78 8.84 11.15
N GLY A 76 -7.01 8.36 11.32
CA GLY A 76 -8.23 9.02 10.85
C GLY A 76 -8.38 10.42 11.48
N MET A 77 -8.25 10.54 12.79
CA MET A 77 -8.27 11.85 13.47
C MET A 77 -7.11 12.77 13.00
N LEU A 78 -5.97 12.20 12.67
CA LEU A 78 -4.82 12.95 12.12
C LEU A 78 -5.15 13.52 10.73
N ALA A 79 -5.79 12.71 9.87
CA ALA A 79 -6.22 13.13 8.54
C ALA A 79 -7.28 14.24 8.54
N ASP A 80 -8.05 14.36 9.63
CA ASP A 80 -9.03 15.44 9.81
C ASP A 80 -8.37 16.76 10.26
N ARG A 81 -7.23 16.69 10.98
CA ARG A 81 -6.57 17.87 11.57
C ARG A 81 -5.50 18.49 10.70
N TYR A 82 -4.85 17.72 9.84
CA TYR A 82 -3.70 18.15 9.07
C TYR A 82 -3.96 18.12 7.56
N PRO A 83 -3.23 18.92 6.76
CA PRO A 83 -3.38 18.91 5.32
C PRO A 83 -3.04 17.52 4.75
N ARG A 84 -4.03 16.84 4.21
CA ARG A 84 -4.03 15.45 3.75
C ARG A 84 -2.87 15.12 2.81
N LYS A 85 -2.60 16.03 1.87
CA LYS A 85 -1.47 15.90 0.92
C LYS A 85 -0.12 15.77 1.62
N TYR A 86 0.13 16.58 2.67
CA TYR A 86 1.39 16.51 3.41
C TYR A 86 1.50 15.24 4.23
N LEU A 87 0.40 14.77 4.83
CA LEU A 87 0.38 13.47 5.54
C LEU A 87 0.76 12.34 4.61
N MET A 88 0.21 12.30 3.39
CA MET A 88 0.54 11.29 2.38
C MET A 88 2.02 11.34 1.98
N ILE A 89 2.59 12.54 1.79
CA ILE A 89 4.00 12.70 1.44
C ILE A 89 4.90 12.24 2.59
N ILE A 90 4.61 12.67 3.82
CA ILE A 90 5.38 12.31 5.01
C ILE A 90 5.32 10.80 5.26
N ALA A 91 4.15 10.19 5.14
CA ALA A 91 3.97 8.75 5.29
C ALA A 91 4.81 7.94 4.27
N ASN A 92 4.82 8.37 3.00
CA ASN A 92 5.62 7.72 1.98
C ASN A 92 7.12 7.93 2.19
N LEU A 93 7.54 9.14 2.56
CA LEU A 93 8.95 9.44 2.86
C LEU A 93 9.43 8.64 4.08
N PHE A 94 8.62 8.56 5.12
CA PHE A 94 8.89 7.72 6.30
C PHE A 94 9.08 6.26 5.90
N SER A 95 8.14 5.67 5.15
CA SER A 95 8.25 4.28 4.68
C SER A 95 9.49 4.04 3.82
N PHE A 96 9.82 4.99 2.93
CA PHE A 96 11.01 4.93 2.10
C PHE A 96 12.31 4.94 2.94
N VAL A 97 12.42 5.88 3.88
CA VAL A 97 13.60 6.00 4.75
C VAL A 97 13.77 4.75 5.60
N ILE A 98 12.69 4.23 6.19
CA ILE A 98 12.72 3.00 6.98
C ILE A 98 13.18 1.81 6.14
N LEU A 99 12.57 1.60 4.97
CA LEU A 99 12.93 0.48 4.09
C LEU A 99 14.41 0.54 3.68
N ILE A 100 14.88 1.70 3.24
CA ILE A 100 16.28 1.89 2.85
C ILE A 100 17.22 1.68 4.04
N SER A 101 16.87 2.17 5.24
CA SER A 101 17.69 1.98 6.44
C SER A 101 17.88 0.50 6.77
N PHE A 102 16.82 -0.31 6.70
CA PHE A 102 16.91 -1.75 6.95
C PHE A 102 17.73 -2.48 5.89
N ILE A 103 17.59 -2.10 4.61
CA ILE A 103 18.38 -2.69 3.52
C ILE A 103 19.87 -2.36 3.69
N LEU A 104 20.21 -1.09 3.95
CA LEU A 104 21.61 -0.65 4.07
C LEU A 104 22.32 -1.20 5.31
N THR A 105 21.59 -1.42 6.39
CA THR A 105 22.16 -1.98 7.64
C THR A 105 22.31 -3.50 7.59
N GLY A 106 21.64 -4.18 6.65
CA GLY A 106 21.69 -5.63 6.53
C GLY A 106 21.13 -6.40 7.73
N ILE A 107 20.29 -5.78 8.55
CA ILE A 107 19.79 -6.36 9.81
C ILE A 107 18.56 -7.27 9.65
N LEU A 108 18.24 -7.70 8.43
CA LEU A 108 17.06 -8.52 8.14
C LEU A 108 17.29 -10.04 8.34
N ASP A 109 18.38 -10.42 9.02
CA ASP A 109 18.80 -11.81 9.19
C ASP A 109 18.02 -12.57 10.27
N ASN A 110 17.09 -11.91 10.97
CA ASN A 110 16.32 -12.54 12.03
C ASN A 110 14.85 -12.11 12.01
N LEU A 111 13.99 -12.99 12.52
CA LEU A 111 12.53 -12.81 12.52
C LEU A 111 12.07 -11.52 13.24
N PHE A 112 12.75 -11.12 14.30
CA PHE A 112 12.41 -9.89 15.03
C PHE A 112 12.56 -8.66 14.14
N SER A 113 13.67 -8.57 13.39
CA SER A 113 13.91 -7.46 12.47
C SER A 113 12.88 -7.42 11.31
N VAL A 114 12.49 -8.58 10.79
CA VAL A 114 11.43 -8.70 9.76
C VAL A 114 10.10 -8.17 10.31
N TYR A 115 9.72 -8.57 11.52
CA TYR A 115 8.50 -8.08 12.15
C TYR A 115 8.57 -6.59 12.51
N ALA A 116 9.73 -6.12 12.99
CA ALA A 116 9.94 -4.70 13.30
C ALA A 116 9.79 -3.83 12.03
N LEU A 117 10.40 -4.25 10.92
CA LEU A 117 10.22 -3.58 9.64
C LEU A 117 8.76 -3.59 9.19
N THR A 118 8.07 -4.73 9.32
CA THR A 118 6.64 -4.85 9.00
C THR A 118 5.81 -3.85 9.80
N VAL A 119 6.02 -3.75 11.12
CA VAL A 119 5.33 -2.77 11.99
C VAL A 119 5.56 -1.33 11.50
N LEU A 120 6.81 -0.96 11.24
CA LEU A 120 7.17 0.39 10.82
C LEU A 120 6.56 0.77 9.47
N LEU A 121 6.56 -0.14 8.50
CA LEU A 121 5.93 0.09 7.19
C LEU A 121 4.41 0.21 7.31
N VAL A 122 3.80 -0.60 8.19
CA VAL A 122 2.35 -0.51 8.47
C VAL A 122 1.98 0.81 9.12
N VAL A 123 2.82 1.39 9.99
CA VAL A 123 2.60 2.74 10.55
C VAL A 123 2.52 3.79 9.43
N GLY A 124 3.46 3.75 8.48
CA GLY A 124 3.41 4.63 7.31
C GLY A 124 2.12 4.44 6.50
N ARG A 125 1.73 3.19 6.27
CA ARG A 125 0.50 2.85 5.54
C ARG A 125 -0.76 3.32 6.26
N ALA A 126 -0.84 3.13 7.57
CA ALA A 126 -1.95 3.56 8.40
C ALA A 126 -2.16 5.09 8.38
N ILE A 127 -1.10 5.88 8.21
CA ILE A 127 -1.19 7.33 8.02
C ILE A 127 -1.65 7.69 6.60
N TYR A 128 -1.15 6.96 5.60
CA TYR A 128 -1.42 7.24 4.20
C TYR A 128 -2.88 6.99 3.81
N ASP A 129 -3.45 5.83 4.19
CA ASP A 129 -4.75 5.36 3.71
C ASP A 129 -5.92 6.29 4.08
N PRO A 130 -6.13 6.70 5.36
CA PRO A 130 -7.20 7.63 5.68
C PRO A 130 -6.97 9.03 5.08
N ALA A 131 -5.72 9.49 4.99
CA ALA A 131 -5.41 10.76 4.34
C ALA A 131 -5.74 10.73 2.84
N GLY A 132 -5.43 9.63 2.14
CA GLY A 132 -5.74 9.41 0.72
C GLY A 132 -7.24 9.35 0.47
N THR A 133 -7.98 8.60 1.29
CA THR A 133 -9.43 8.49 1.21
C THR A 133 -10.11 9.86 1.43
N ALA A 134 -9.66 10.60 2.44
CA ALA A 134 -10.18 11.92 2.71
C ALA A 134 -9.76 12.98 1.67
N TYR A 135 -8.64 12.79 0.97
CA TYR A 135 -8.16 13.68 -0.06
C TYR A 135 -9.00 13.58 -1.35
N LEU A 136 -9.54 12.40 -1.67
CA LEU A 136 -10.25 12.13 -2.90
C LEU A 136 -11.42 13.11 -3.17
N PRO A 137 -12.35 13.39 -2.22
CA PRO A 137 -13.44 14.34 -2.42
C PRO A 137 -12.99 15.80 -2.61
N THR A 138 -11.73 16.11 -2.32
CA THR A 138 -11.20 17.48 -2.53
C THR A 138 -10.69 17.71 -3.94
N ILE A 139 -10.51 16.65 -4.72
CA ILE A 139 -9.96 16.70 -6.09
C ILE A 139 -10.90 16.13 -7.14
N CYS A 140 -11.97 15.46 -6.72
CA CYS A 140 -13.00 14.89 -7.59
C CYS A 140 -14.36 15.53 -7.27
N SER A 141 -15.17 15.78 -8.31
CA SER A 141 -16.58 16.16 -8.16
C SER A 141 -17.42 14.98 -7.65
N GLU A 142 -18.63 15.24 -7.18
CA GLU A 142 -19.56 14.18 -6.75
C GLU A 142 -19.84 13.15 -7.86
N GLU A 143 -19.90 13.59 -9.11
CA GLU A 143 -20.10 12.73 -10.28
C GLU A 143 -18.88 11.85 -10.58
N GLU A 144 -17.67 12.35 -10.30
CA GLU A 144 -16.40 11.65 -10.52
C GLU A 144 -16.09 10.62 -9.41
N LEU A 145 -16.61 10.83 -8.19
CA LEU A 145 -16.24 10.03 -7.01
C LEU A 145 -16.52 8.53 -7.17
N LEU A 146 -17.63 8.16 -7.82
CA LEU A 146 -17.95 6.75 -8.03
C LEU A 146 -16.89 6.08 -8.92
N THR A 147 -16.57 6.70 -10.04
CA THR A 147 -15.56 6.20 -10.99
C THR A 147 -14.15 6.23 -10.37
N ALA A 148 -13.83 7.27 -9.60
CA ALA A 148 -12.54 7.40 -8.91
C ALA A 148 -12.34 6.29 -7.87
N ASN A 149 -13.34 6.01 -7.03
CA ASN A 149 -13.30 4.92 -6.07
C ASN A 149 -13.17 3.54 -6.75
N ALA A 150 -13.90 3.33 -7.86
CA ALA A 150 -13.79 2.09 -8.62
C ALA A 150 -12.39 1.90 -9.22
N LEU A 151 -11.76 2.98 -9.74
CA LEU A 151 -10.38 2.95 -10.24
C LEU A 151 -9.36 2.68 -9.13
N ILE A 152 -9.52 3.24 -7.94
CA ILE A 152 -8.63 3.00 -6.80
C ILE A 152 -8.75 1.54 -6.34
N SER A 153 -9.96 1.05 -6.13
CA SER A 153 -10.22 -0.32 -5.67
C SER A 153 -9.80 -1.37 -6.72
N GLY A 154 -10.10 -1.13 -7.99
CA GLY A 154 -9.67 -1.98 -9.10
C GLY A 154 -8.16 -1.99 -9.26
N GLY A 155 -7.53 -0.83 -9.08
CA GLY A 155 -6.08 -0.67 -9.10
C GLY A 155 -5.39 -1.43 -7.96
N TRP A 156 -5.95 -1.38 -6.75
CA TRP A 156 -5.44 -2.16 -5.61
C TRP A 156 -5.50 -3.67 -5.91
N SER A 157 -6.62 -4.16 -6.43
CA SER A 157 -6.80 -5.57 -6.79
C SER A 157 -5.86 -6.01 -7.92
N ALA A 158 -5.69 -5.17 -8.95
CA ALA A 158 -4.75 -5.44 -10.05
C ALA A 158 -3.29 -5.46 -9.56
N SER A 159 -2.93 -4.53 -8.67
CA SER A 159 -1.58 -4.45 -8.08
C SER A 159 -1.25 -5.68 -7.22
N MET A 160 -2.23 -6.27 -6.56
CA MET A 160 -2.08 -7.56 -5.85
C MET A 160 -1.63 -8.67 -6.82
N GLY A 161 -2.31 -8.81 -7.96
CA GLY A 161 -1.95 -9.81 -8.98
C GLY A 161 -0.56 -9.56 -9.58
N ILE A 162 -0.24 -8.30 -9.91
CA ILE A 162 1.05 -7.91 -10.47
C ILE A 162 2.17 -8.11 -9.44
N GLY A 163 1.98 -7.66 -8.20
CA GLY A 163 2.97 -7.79 -7.13
C GLY A 163 3.26 -9.26 -6.81
N ALA A 164 2.22 -10.10 -6.73
CA ALA A 164 2.36 -11.53 -6.53
C ALA A 164 3.09 -12.21 -7.71
N GLY A 165 2.76 -11.82 -8.94
CA GLY A 165 3.44 -12.35 -10.14
C GLY A 165 4.91 -11.99 -10.19
N LEU A 166 5.27 -10.73 -9.90
CA LEU A 166 6.66 -10.27 -9.85
C LEU A 166 7.46 -11.00 -8.76
N ALA A 167 6.89 -11.15 -7.57
CA ALA A 167 7.55 -11.89 -6.49
C ALA A 167 7.75 -13.36 -6.86
N GLY A 168 6.74 -14.03 -7.41
CA GLY A 168 6.85 -15.41 -7.88
C GLY A 168 7.96 -15.58 -8.92
N PHE A 169 8.11 -14.63 -9.85
CA PHE A 169 9.18 -14.63 -10.84
C PHE A 169 10.57 -14.51 -10.20
N VAL A 170 10.75 -13.55 -9.27
CA VAL A 170 12.03 -13.35 -8.55
C VAL A 170 12.40 -14.60 -7.74
N ILE A 171 11.41 -15.21 -7.06
CA ILE A 171 11.62 -16.43 -6.27
C ILE A 171 12.08 -17.59 -7.18
N SER A 172 11.41 -17.81 -8.30
CA SER A 172 11.75 -18.91 -9.23
C SER A 172 13.15 -18.79 -9.77
N ASP A 173 13.63 -17.58 -10.08
CA ASP A 173 15.00 -17.33 -10.56
C ASP A 173 16.07 -17.53 -9.47
N THR A 174 15.71 -17.27 -8.20
CA THR A 174 16.62 -17.44 -7.06
C THR A 174 16.75 -18.92 -6.67
N VAL A 175 15.63 -19.64 -6.59
CA VAL A 175 15.60 -21.07 -6.26
C VAL A 175 16.19 -21.92 -7.39
N GLY A 176 15.92 -21.57 -8.65
CA GLY A 176 16.47 -22.26 -9.81
C GLY A 176 17.98 -22.15 -9.99
N LYS A 177 18.65 -21.17 -9.33
CA LYS A 177 20.12 -21.03 -9.34
C LYS A 177 20.82 -21.80 -8.21
N GLN A 178 20.06 -22.31 -7.23
CA GLN A 178 20.59 -23.07 -6.09
C GLN A 178 20.44 -24.61 -6.26
N ALA A 179 19.71 -25.04 -7.28
CA ALA A 179 19.55 -26.44 -7.67
C ALA A 179 20.50 -26.82 -8.82
#